data_a2db16a0ec86c41e57916e6b4d4abe76
#
_entry.id   a2db16a0ec86c41e57916e6b4d4abe76
#
_cell.length_a   1.000
_cell.length_b   1.000
_cell.length_c   1.000
_cell.angle_alpha   90.00
_cell.angle_beta   90.00
_cell.angle_gamma   90.00
#
_symmetry.space_group_name_H-M   'P 1'
#
loop_
_entity.id
_entity.type
_entity.pdbx_description
1 polymer ?
#
loop_
_entity_poly.entity_id
_entity_poly.type
_entity_poly.pdbx_seq_one_letter_code
_entity_poly.pdbx_strand_id
1 'polypeptide(L)'
;MNSKDEQFELYKKEQLKKLADRIKELRIKKGYTSYEYFAYDHNIPRAQYGRYEKGEDLKFSSLLKVLQGLDISLKEFFEEGF
;
A
#
# COMPACT_ATOMS: atom_id res chain seq x y z
N MET A 1 -12.17 25.72 5.62
CA MET A 1 -12.33 24.28 5.85
C MET A 1 -12.83 24.06 7.27
N ASN A 2 -13.80 23.19 7.46
CA ASN A 2 -14.31 22.95 8.81
C ASN A 2 -13.49 21.84 9.49
N SER A 3 -13.63 21.74 10.82
CA SER A 3 -12.84 20.82 11.63
C SER A 3 -13.09 19.33 11.27
N LYS A 4 -14.28 19.01 10.78
CA LYS A 4 -14.61 17.63 10.37
C LYS A 4 -13.81 17.22 9.16
N ASP A 5 -13.65 18.12 8.18
CA ASP A 5 -12.83 17.85 7.00
C ASP A 5 -11.36 17.70 7.36
N GLU A 6 -10.88 18.52 8.29
CA GLU A 6 -9.52 18.43 8.77
C GLU A 6 -9.26 17.11 9.50
N GLN A 7 -10.22 16.70 10.34
CA GLN A 7 -10.14 15.44 11.07
C GLN A 7 -10.12 14.25 10.12
N PHE A 8 -10.97 14.30 9.09
CA PHE A 8 -10.99 13.21 8.10
C PHE A 8 -9.68 13.14 7.34
N GLU A 9 -9.12 14.28 6.94
CA GLU A 9 -7.85 14.29 6.22
C GLU A 9 -6.72 13.70 7.05
N LEU A 10 -6.69 14.00 8.34
CA LEU A 10 -5.71 13.41 9.25
C LEU A 10 -5.90 11.90 9.37
N TYR A 11 -7.13 11.46 9.56
CA TYR A 11 -7.46 10.05 9.65
C TYR A 11 -7.06 9.31 8.37
N LYS A 12 -7.41 9.86 7.21
CA LYS A 12 -7.07 9.27 5.91
C LYS A 12 -5.55 9.13 5.77
N LYS A 13 -4.82 10.17 6.11
CA LYS A 13 -3.36 10.17 6.02
C LYS A 13 -2.75 9.06 6.89
N GLU A 14 -3.27 8.90 8.09
CA GLU A 14 -2.81 7.85 9.01
C GLU A 14 -3.08 6.47 8.45
N GLN A 15 -4.27 6.25 7.89
CA GLN A 15 -4.63 4.95 7.32
C GLN A 15 -3.80 4.63 6.09
N LEU A 16 -3.57 5.62 5.24
CA LEU A 16 -2.74 5.42 4.05
C LEU A 16 -1.29 5.11 4.43
N LYS A 17 -0.79 5.71 5.50
CA LYS A 17 0.56 5.41 6.00
C LYS A 17 0.63 3.98 6.52
N LYS A 18 -0.37 3.54 7.26
CA LYS A 18 -0.42 2.15 7.75
C LYS A 18 -0.44 1.17 6.59
N LEU A 19 -1.23 1.48 5.56
CA LEU A 19 -1.31 0.67 4.35
C LEU A 19 0.06 0.59 3.67
N ALA A 20 0.70 1.74 3.49
CA ALA A 20 2.00 1.84 2.83
C ALA A 20 3.07 1.05 3.59
N ASP A 21 3.12 1.21 4.91
CA ASP A 21 4.10 0.52 5.75
C ASP A 21 3.91 -0.99 5.69
N ARG A 22 2.65 -1.44 5.68
CA ARG A 22 2.37 -2.87 5.61
C ARG A 22 2.73 -3.47 4.25
N ILE A 23 2.42 -2.76 3.17
CA ILE A 23 2.81 -3.20 1.82
C ILE A 23 4.32 -3.35 1.74
N LYS A 24 5.05 -2.36 2.23
CA LYS A 24 6.51 -2.37 2.22
C LYS A 24 7.06 -3.53 3.03
N GLU A 25 6.53 -3.73 4.23
CA GLU A 25 6.94 -4.83 5.11
C GLU A 25 6.75 -6.18 4.44
N LEU A 26 5.58 -6.39 3.84
CA LEU A 26 5.26 -7.65 3.18
C LEU A 26 6.14 -7.87 1.94
N ARG A 27 6.44 -6.80 1.20
CA ARG A 27 7.33 -6.89 0.04
C ARG A 27 8.73 -7.35 0.48
N ILE A 28 9.25 -6.73 1.51
CA ILE A 28 10.59 -7.09 2.03
C ILE A 28 10.58 -8.52 2.55
N LYS A 29 9.55 -8.90 3.28
CA LYS A 29 9.40 -10.24 3.84
C LYS A 29 9.34 -11.30 2.73
N LYS A 30 8.77 -10.96 1.59
CA LYS A 30 8.69 -11.86 0.44
C LYS A 30 10.03 -11.99 -0.29
N GLY A 31 11.02 -11.19 0.06
CA GLY A 31 12.35 -11.25 -0.51
C GLY A 31 12.70 -10.12 -1.47
N TYR A 32 11.80 -9.19 -1.69
CA TYR A 32 12.07 -8.05 -2.57
C TYR A 32 12.68 -6.91 -1.76
N THR A 33 13.98 -6.74 -1.86
CA THR A 33 14.66 -5.62 -1.21
C THR A 33 14.44 -4.31 -1.95
N SER A 34 14.13 -4.40 -3.25
CA SER A 34 13.86 -3.24 -4.09
C SER A 34 12.39 -3.17 -4.46
N TYR A 35 11.74 -2.02 -4.21
CA TYR A 35 10.35 -1.83 -4.63
C TYR A 35 10.24 -1.84 -6.15
N GLU A 36 11.30 -1.45 -6.84
CA GLU A 36 11.33 -1.38 -8.28
C GLU A 36 11.25 -2.77 -8.91
N TYR A 37 11.97 -3.74 -8.34
CA TYR A 37 11.90 -5.12 -8.79
C TYR A 37 10.52 -5.72 -8.57
N PHE A 38 9.92 -5.43 -7.42
CA PHE A 38 8.57 -5.91 -7.14
C PHE A 38 7.58 -5.37 -8.18
N ALA A 39 7.65 -4.08 -8.45
CA ALA A 39 6.77 -3.43 -9.43
C ALA A 39 6.98 -4.05 -10.82
N TYR A 40 8.22 -4.24 -11.22
CA TYR A 40 8.56 -4.83 -12.51
C TYR A 40 7.98 -6.24 -12.64
N ASP A 41 8.22 -7.09 -11.65
CA ASP A 41 7.76 -8.47 -11.68
C ASP A 41 6.24 -8.61 -11.75
N HIS A 42 5.52 -7.61 -11.23
CA HIS A 42 4.07 -7.68 -11.13
C HIS A 42 3.34 -6.70 -12.04
N ASN A 43 4.06 -6.16 -13.03
CA ASN A 43 3.48 -5.26 -14.05
C ASN A 43 2.80 -4.04 -13.47
N ILE A 44 3.41 -3.44 -12.46
CA ILE A 44 2.94 -2.18 -11.87
C ILE A 44 3.94 -1.11 -12.28
N PRO A 45 3.50 0.02 -12.84
CA PRO A 45 4.43 1.10 -13.17
C PRO A 45 5.26 1.49 -11.93
N ARG A 46 6.57 1.52 -12.10
CA ARG A 46 7.51 1.74 -10.99
C ARG A 46 7.21 2.99 -10.18
N ALA A 47 7.01 4.11 -10.87
CA ALA A 47 6.74 5.38 -10.19
C ALA A 47 5.42 5.33 -9.42
N GLN A 48 4.42 4.68 -10.00
CA GLN A 48 3.11 4.53 -9.37
C GLN A 48 3.22 3.68 -8.10
N TYR A 49 3.90 2.56 -8.19
CA TYR A 49 4.06 1.68 -7.03
C TYR A 49 4.87 2.37 -5.93
N GLY A 50 5.91 3.11 -6.30
CA GLY A 50 6.70 3.88 -5.34
C GLY A 50 5.85 4.85 -4.53
N ARG A 51 4.86 5.48 -5.18
CA ARG A 51 3.95 6.38 -4.47
C ARG A 51 3.08 5.62 -3.46
N TYR A 52 2.70 4.38 -3.75
CA TYR A 52 1.92 3.57 -2.81
C TYR A 52 2.70 3.34 -1.51
N GLU A 53 3.99 3.05 -1.61
CA GLU A 53 4.82 2.82 -0.42
C GLU A 53 5.16 4.12 0.32
N LYS A 54 4.86 5.26 -0.27
CA LYS A 54 5.04 6.57 0.37
C LYS A 54 3.78 7.06 1.06
N GLY A 55 2.69 6.32 0.95
CA GLY A 55 1.45 6.68 1.61
C GLY A 55 0.48 7.47 0.76
N GLU A 56 0.69 7.56 -0.55
CA GLU A 56 -0.26 8.21 -1.43
C GLU A 56 -1.46 7.30 -1.66
N ASP A 57 -2.60 7.92 -1.93
CA ASP A 57 -3.85 7.20 -2.16
C ASP A 57 -3.77 6.33 -3.42
N LEU A 58 -4.52 5.24 -3.41
CA LEU A 58 -4.56 4.33 -4.54
C LEU A 58 -5.95 3.77 -4.68
N LYS A 59 -6.29 3.38 -5.90
CA LYS A 59 -7.58 2.74 -6.17
C LYS A 59 -7.61 1.36 -5.53
N PHE A 60 -8.79 0.92 -5.14
CA PHE A 60 -8.96 -0.42 -4.59
C PHE A 60 -8.46 -1.48 -5.57
N SER A 61 -8.72 -1.30 -6.87
CA SER A 61 -8.22 -2.24 -7.88
C SER A 61 -6.70 -2.29 -7.93
N SER A 62 -6.04 -1.16 -7.69
CA SER A 62 -4.58 -1.12 -7.61
C SER A 62 -4.07 -1.87 -6.39
N LEU A 63 -4.76 -1.73 -5.27
CA LEU A 63 -4.43 -2.49 -4.06
C LEU A 63 -4.56 -3.99 -4.31
N LEU A 64 -5.64 -4.42 -4.99
CA LEU A 64 -5.83 -5.82 -5.31
C LEU A 64 -4.66 -6.39 -6.12
N LYS A 65 -4.16 -5.60 -7.06
CA LYS A 65 -3.02 -6.02 -7.88
C LYS A 65 -1.75 -6.17 -7.04
N VAL A 66 -1.53 -5.25 -6.11
CA VAL A 66 -0.39 -5.33 -5.18
C VAL A 66 -0.50 -6.58 -4.31
N LEU A 67 -1.69 -6.84 -3.75
CA LEU A 67 -1.90 -8.01 -2.89
C LEU A 67 -1.74 -9.31 -3.65
N GLN A 68 -2.13 -9.34 -4.91
CA GLN A 68 -1.89 -10.51 -5.76
C GLN A 68 -0.39 -10.75 -5.93
N GLY A 69 0.36 -9.69 -6.15
CA GLY A 69 1.82 -9.78 -6.23
C GLY A 69 2.46 -10.23 -4.94
N LEU A 70 1.88 -9.87 -3.81
CA LEU A 70 2.35 -10.28 -2.49
C LEU A 70 1.86 -11.67 -2.09
N ASP A 71 0.98 -12.25 -2.90
CA ASP A 71 0.38 -13.57 -2.64
C ASP A 71 -0.33 -13.62 -1.30
N ILE A 72 -1.13 -12.61 -1.04
CA ILE A 72 -1.88 -12.49 0.22
C ILE A 72 -3.32 -12.05 -0.11
N SER A 73 -4.29 -12.58 0.63
CA SER A 73 -5.69 -12.21 0.45
C SER A 73 -5.99 -10.88 1.14
N LEU A 74 -7.09 -10.25 0.73
CA LEU A 74 -7.58 -9.04 1.40
C LEU A 74 -7.79 -9.29 2.90
N LYS A 75 -8.40 -10.42 3.22
CA LYS A 75 -8.67 -10.77 4.60
C LYS A 75 -7.39 -10.84 5.43
N GLU A 76 -6.41 -11.58 4.94
CA GLU A 76 -5.14 -11.72 5.62
C GLU A 76 -4.43 -10.39 5.77
N PHE A 77 -4.49 -9.58 4.71
CA PHE A 77 -3.82 -8.28 4.73
C PHE A 77 -4.35 -7.39 5.84
N PHE A 78 -5.68 -7.36 6.01
CA PHE A 78 -6.32 -6.48 7.00
C PHE A 78 -6.47 -7.10 8.39
N GLU A 79 -6.28 -8.39 8.54
CA GLU A 79 -6.33 -9.03 9.85
C GLU A 79 -5.10 -8.74 10.69
N GLU A 80 -3.94 -8.64 10.06
CA GLU A 80 -2.68 -8.44 10.75
C GLU A 80 -2.09 -7.07 10.40
N GLY A 81 -1.63 -6.35 11.42
CA GLY A 81 -0.92 -5.09 11.22
C GLY A 81 -1.82 -3.93 10.84
N PHE A 82 -3.10 -4.06 10.95
CA PHE A 82 -4.07 -3.01 10.70
C PHE A 82 -5.04 -2.86 11.85
#